data_0510506931b88bf19dcdf427c348066c
#
_entry.id   0510506931b88bf19dcdf427c348066c
#
_cell.length_a   1.000
_cell.length_b   1.000
_cell.length_c   1.000
_cell.angle_alpha   90.00
_cell.angle_beta   90.00
_cell.angle_gamma   90.00
#
_symmetry.space_group_name_H-M   'P 1'
#
loop_
_entity.id
_entity.type
_entity.pdbx_description
1 polymer ?
#
loop_
_entity_poly.entity_id
_entity_poly.type
_entity_poly.pdbx_seq_one_letter_code
_entity_poly.pdbx_strand_id
1 'polypeptide(L)'
;MKSMQFKFAMEESERRKGSRIVLALDVIDEPKNLLAKAMCILENTHEHICALKINHHLVLPLGLFDGVKKILDKARDLGLPSIMDCKANDVGHTNRVIAENYYKAGFDAIIANPFVGWEDGLKPVFEVAERMSRGVILLAYMSHKAAWEGYGQMVYNVSSGEISPQYLIFAKKALIWGADGVIVGATYPEKIREIYAILKG
;
A
#
# COMPACT_ATOMS: atom_id res chain seq x y z
N MET A 1 -8.34 -16.00 11.94
CA MET A 1 -7.71 -16.39 10.67
C MET A 1 -7.24 -15.09 10.03
N LYS A 2 -5.91 -14.89 9.91
CA LYS A 2 -5.36 -13.68 9.25
C LYS A 2 -5.82 -13.63 7.80
N SER A 3 -6.03 -12.42 7.27
CA SER A 3 -6.37 -12.15 5.87
C SER A 3 -5.29 -12.72 4.94
N MET A 4 -5.38 -13.99 4.62
CA MET A 4 -4.55 -14.61 3.56
C MET A 4 -5.02 -14.22 2.16
N GLN A 5 -6.17 -13.52 2.04
CA GLN A 5 -6.85 -13.35 0.76
C GLN A 5 -6.10 -12.40 -0.18
N PHE A 6 -5.60 -11.25 0.33
CA PHE A 6 -4.84 -10.32 -0.51
C PHE A 6 -3.49 -10.92 -0.95
N LYS A 7 -2.73 -11.50 0.00
CA LYS A 7 -1.46 -12.16 -0.31
C LYS A 7 -1.64 -13.28 -1.33
N PHE A 8 -2.66 -14.12 -1.14
CA PHE A 8 -3.01 -15.18 -2.09
C PHE A 8 -3.38 -14.62 -3.47
N ALA A 9 -4.19 -13.55 -3.54
CA ALA A 9 -4.55 -12.91 -4.80
C ALA A 9 -3.32 -12.35 -5.53
N MET A 10 -2.35 -11.77 -4.80
CA MET A 10 -1.09 -11.31 -5.36
C MET A 10 -0.25 -12.46 -5.94
N GLU A 11 -0.08 -13.54 -5.18
CA GLU A 11 0.68 -14.73 -5.58
C GLU A 11 0.04 -15.42 -6.80
N GLU A 12 -1.28 -15.53 -6.82
CA GLU A 12 -2.01 -16.08 -7.97
C GLU A 12 -1.87 -15.22 -9.22
N SER A 13 -2.01 -13.89 -9.07
CA SER A 13 -1.83 -12.96 -10.18
C SER A 13 -0.39 -12.97 -10.69
N GLU A 14 0.62 -13.00 -9.81
CA GLU A 14 2.04 -13.15 -10.17
C GLU A 14 2.25 -14.41 -11.01
N ARG A 15 1.76 -15.56 -10.53
CA ARG A 15 1.88 -16.84 -11.24
C ARG A 15 1.20 -16.82 -12.61
N ARG A 16 -0.02 -16.26 -12.69
CA ARG A 16 -0.80 -16.21 -13.92
C ARG A 16 -0.22 -15.26 -14.97
N LYS A 17 0.31 -14.10 -14.52
CA LYS A 17 0.90 -13.08 -15.41
C LYS A 17 2.39 -13.31 -15.69
N GLY A 18 3.07 -14.18 -14.94
CA GLY A 18 4.51 -14.38 -15.04
C GLY A 18 5.30 -13.10 -14.72
N SER A 19 4.73 -12.20 -13.93
CA SER A 19 5.28 -10.87 -13.66
C SER A 19 5.11 -10.50 -12.19
N ARG A 20 6.12 -9.81 -11.64
CA ARG A 20 6.12 -9.20 -10.30
C ARG A 20 5.94 -7.69 -10.33
N ILE A 21 5.59 -7.14 -11.49
CA ILE A 21 5.46 -5.70 -11.65
C ILE A 21 4.10 -5.27 -11.14
N VAL A 22 4.09 -4.30 -10.22
CA VAL A 22 2.90 -3.55 -9.79
C VAL A 22 2.89 -2.23 -10.54
N LEU A 23 1.88 -1.99 -11.36
CA LEU A 23 1.74 -0.72 -12.08
C LEU A 23 1.34 0.39 -11.11
N ALA A 24 2.17 1.40 -10.94
CA ALA A 24 1.78 2.65 -10.30
C ALA A 24 1.08 3.53 -11.34
N LEU A 25 -0.25 3.60 -11.29
CA LEU A 25 -1.06 4.39 -12.23
C LEU A 25 -1.12 5.85 -11.79
N ASP A 26 0.05 6.49 -11.79
CA ASP A 26 0.27 7.87 -11.34
C ASP A 26 0.09 8.85 -12.51
N VAL A 27 -1.10 8.82 -13.14
CA VAL A 27 -1.42 9.62 -14.33
C VAL A 27 -1.76 11.04 -13.95
N ILE A 28 -1.22 11.99 -14.71
CA ILE A 28 -1.55 13.42 -14.65
C ILE A 28 -2.07 13.84 -16.02
N ASP A 29 -3.27 14.43 -16.05
CA ASP A 29 -3.89 15.01 -17.25
C ASP A 29 -5.01 15.96 -16.83
N GLU A 30 -5.66 16.62 -17.81
CA GLU A 30 -6.91 17.33 -17.55
C GLU A 30 -8.01 16.36 -17.09
N PRO A 31 -8.86 16.72 -16.10
CA PRO A 31 -9.86 15.82 -15.53
C PRO A 31 -10.74 15.10 -16.56
N LYS A 32 -11.13 15.78 -17.66
CA LYS A 32 -11.97 15.22 -18.72
C LYS A 32 -11.32 14.06 -19.48
N ASN A 33 -9.98 14.01 -19.56
CA ASN A 33 -9.21 13.00 -20.28
C ASN A 33 -8.68 11.89 -19.36
N LEU A 34 -8.62 12.18 -18.07
CA LEU A 34 -7.87 11.40 -17.08
C LEU A 34 -8.36 9.95 -16.99
N LEU A 35 -9.70 9.74 -16.96
CA LEU A 35 -10.28 8.41 -16.90
C LEU A 35 -9.93 7.59 -18.16
N ALA A 36 -10.14 8.18 -19.35
CA ALA A 36 -9.86 7.49 -20.61
C ALA A 36 -8.38 7.11 -20.73
N LYS A 37 -7.47 8.01 -20.32
CA LYS A 37 -6.03 7.77 -20.33
C LYS A 37 -5.64 6.66 -19.33
N ALA A 38 -6.19 6.68 -18.12
CA ALA A 38 -5.95 5.65 -17.12
C ALA A 38 -6.42 4.27 -17.61
N MET A 39 -7.60 4.20 -18.20
CA MET A 39 -8.15 2.96 -18.79
C MET A 39 -7.29 2.45 -19.94
N CYS A 40 -6.87 3.34 -20.85
CA CYS A 40 -6.00 2.98 -21.97
C CYS A 40 -4.66 2.40 -21.49
N ILE A 41 -4.02 3.01 -20.48
CA ILE A 41 -2.77 2.48 -19.90
C ILE A 41 -3.01 1.10 -19.30
N LEU A 42 -4.06 0.92 -18.51
CA LEU A 42 -4.39 -0.36 -17.89
C LEU A 42 -4.61 -1.46 -18.96
N GLU A 43 -5.38 -1.15 -19.99
CA GLU A 43 -5.67 -2.09 -21.12
C GLU A 43 -4.42 -2.50 -21.89
N ASN A 44 -3.46 -1.60 -22.06
CA ASN A 44 -2.22 -1.90 -22.78
C ASN A 44 -1.13 -2.56 -21.91
N THR A 45 -1.28 -2.57 -20.59
CA THR A 45 -0.24 -3.09 -19.69
C THR A 45 -0.66 -4.33 -18.89
N HIS A 46 -1.96 -4.65 -18.84
CA HIS A 46 -2.49 -5.66 -17.91
C HIS A 46 -1.88 -7.06 -18.05
N GLU A 47 -1.34 -7.41 -19.20
CA GLU A 47 -0.69 -8.71 -19.41
C GLU A 47 0.70 -8.78 -18.79
N HIS A 48 1.33 -7.63 -18.53
CA HIS A 48 2.70 -7.51 -18.04
C HIS A 48 2.81 -7.16 -16.55
N ILE A 49 1.69 -7.00 -15.85
CA ILE A 49 1.64 -6.59 -14.46
C ILE A 49 0.87 -7.60 -13.61
N CYS A 50 1.25 -7.73 -12.33
CA CYS A 50 0.53 -8.60 -11.39
C CYS A 50 -0.46 -7.83 -10.50
N ALA A 51 -0.38 -6.51 -10.42
CA ALA A 51 -1.30 -5.68 -9.63
C ALA A 51 -1.31 -4.24 -10.12
N LEU A 52 -2.34 -3.50 -9.70
CA LEU A 52 -2.54 -2.09 -9.94
C LEU A 52 -2.41 -1.30 -8.63
N LYS A 53 -1.65 -0.21 -8.63
CA LYS A 53 -1.59 0.75 -7.51
C LYS A 53 -2.10 2.10 -7.97
N ILE A 54 -3.08 2.65 -7.25
CA ILE A 54 -3.68 3.98 -7.50
C ILE A 54 -3.40 4.87 -6.28
N ASN A 55 -3.13 6.13 -6.54
CA ASN A 55 -2.95 7.15 -5.51
C ASN A 55 -3.92 8.35 -5.68
N HIS A 56 -3.68 9.41 -4.93
CA HIS A 56 -4.51 10.61 -4.94
C HIS A 56 -4.53 11.38 -6.28
N HIS A 57 -3.56 11.15 -7.20
CA HIS A 57 -3.59 11.72 -8.54
C HIS A 57 -4.85 11.36 -9.32
N LEU A 58 -5.41 10.17 -9.09
CA LEU A 58 -6.66 9.72 -9.70
C LEU A 58 -7.86 9.89 -8.78
N VAL A 59 -7.69 9.62 -7.47
CA VAL A 59 -8.82 9.64 -6.52
C VAL A 59 -9.44 11.03 -6.40
N LEU A 60 -8.61 12.08 -6.29
CA LEU A 60 -9.10 13.44 -6.08
C LEU A 60 -9.88 13.98 -7.29
N PRO A 61 -9.37 13.90 -8.54
CA PRO A 61 -10.08 14.45 -9.69
C PRO A 61 -11.22 13.58 -10.22
N LEU A 62 -11.15 12.25 -10.05
CA LEU A 62 -12.14 11.31 -10.61
C LEU A 62 -13.24 10.90 -9.64
N GLY A 63 -13.04 11.14 -8.34
CA GLY A 63 -13.92 10.64 -7.30
C GLY A 63 -13.77 9.14 -7.03
N LEU A 64 -13.77 8.78 -5.75
CA LEU A 64 -13.52 7.40 -5.30
C LEU A 64 -14.59 6.42 -5.82
N PHE A 65 -15.86 6.79 -5.70
CA PHE A 65 -17.02 5.95 -6.04
C PHE A 65 -17.56 6.18 -7.44
N ASP A 66 -16.87 6.96 -8.28
CA ASP A 66 -17.22 7.21 -9.68
C ASP A 66 -16.09 6.75 -10.62
N GLY A 67 -15.19 7.64 -11.05
CA GLY A 67 -14.18 7.30 -12.06
C GLY A 67 -13.17 6.26 -11.56
N VAL A 68 -12.72 6.34 -10.30
CA VAL A 68 -11.82 5.34 -9.71
C VAL A 68 -12.50 3.97 -9.62
N LYS A 69 -13.78 3.93 -9.24
CA LYS A 69 -14.55 2.69 -9.20
C LYS A 69 -14.57 1.97 -10.55
N LYS A 70 -14.70 2.70 -11.66
CA LYS A 70 -14.67 2.13 -13.03
C LYS A 70 -13.32 1.49 -13.35
N ILE A 71 -12.21 2.14 -12.92
CA ILE A 71 -10.85 1.58 -13.08
C ILE A 71 -10.70 0.29 -12.26
N LEU A 72 -11.19 0.28 -11.01
CA LEU A 72 -11.13 -0.88 -10.13
C LEU A 72 -11.96 -2.06 -10.66
N ASP A 73 -13.15 -1.78 -11.19
CA ASP A 73 -13.99 -2.80 -11.81
C ASP A 73 -13.28 -3.42 -13.02
N LYS A 74 -12.68 -2.60 -13.88
CA LYS A 74 -11.87 -3.09 -15.01
C LYS A 74 -10.66 -3.91 -14.55
N ALA A 75 -9.92 -3.45 -13.53
CA ALA A 75 -8.78 -4.20 -12.98
C ALA A 75 -9.23 -5.57 -12.46
N ARG A 76 -10.35 -5.64 -11.75
CA ARG A 76 -10.94 -6.89 -11.27
C ARG A 76 -11.31 -7.83 -12.41
N ASP A 77 -11.94 -7.33 -13.49
CA ASP A 77 -12.31 -8.12 -14.67
C ASP A 77 -11.06 -8.68 -15.38
N LEU A 78 -9.93 -7.96 -15.32
CA LEU A 78 -8.63 -8.40 -15.81
C LEU A 78 -7.89 -9.31 -14.79
N GLY A 79 -8.48 -9.52 -13.61
CA GLY A 79 -7.94 -10.33 -12.52
C GLY A 79 -6.70 -9.72 -11.87
N LEU A 80 -6.62 -8.41 -11.80
CA LEU A 80 -5.53 -7.67 -11.16
C LEU A 80 -5.96 -7.20 -9.77
N PRO A 81 -5.29 -7.62 -8.70
CA PRO A 81 -5.44 -7.01 -7.39
C PRO A 81 -5.11 -5.53 -7.42
N SER A 82 -5.79 -4.74 -6.59
CA SER A 82 -5.66 -3.29 -6.56
C SER A 82 -5.21 -2.79 -5.18
N ILE A 83 -4.28 -1.82 -5.19
CA ILE A 83 -3.68 -1.24 -3.98
C ILE A 83 -3.96 0.26 -3.96
N MET A 84 -4.55 0.77 -2.87
CA MET A 84 -4.66 2.20 -2.65
C MET A 84 -3.42 2.75 -1.95
N ASP A 85 -2.71 3.64 -2.61
CA ASP A 85 -1.56 4.35 -2.05
C ASP A 85 -2.00 5.63 -1.34
N CYS A 86 -2.73 5.49 -0.22
CA CYS A 86 -3.19 6.61 0.60
C CYS A 86 -2.22 6.99 1.71
N LYS A 87 -1.34 6.06 2.10
CA LYS A 87 -0.43 6.25 3.25
C LYS A 87 -1.16 6.71 4.51
N ALA A 88 -2.29 6.05 4.86
CA ALA A 88 -3.13 6.41 5.98
C ALA A 88 -2.30 6.71 7.24
N ASN A 89 -2.45 7.91 7.78
CA ASN A 89 -1.59 8.46 8.82
C ASN A 89 -2.36 9.47 9.69
N ASP A 90 -3.44 9.03 10.31
CA ASP A 90 -4.34 9.83 11.13
C ASP A 90 -4.67 9.10 12.44
N VAL A 91 -5.50 9.67 13.30
CA VAL A 91 -6.01 8.98 14.49
C VAL A 91 -6.95 7.84 14.11
N GLY A 92 -7.11 6.88 15.04
CA GLY A 92 -7.73 5.59 14.73
C GLY A 92 -9.13 5.64 14.13
N HIS A 93 -10.01 6.53 14.60
CA HIS A 93 -11.37 6.62 14.04
C HIS A 93 -11.36 7.14 12.59
N THR A 94 -10.51 8.12 12.26
CA THR A 94 -10.33 8.62 10.89
C THR A 94 -9.72 7.54 10.00
N ASN A 95 -8.68 6.84 10.47
CA ASN A 95 -8.07 5.73 9.76
C ASN A 95 -9.06 4.59 9.48
N ARG A 96 -9.98 4.30 10.41
CA ARG A 96 -11.08 3.35 10.21
C ARG A 96 -11.97 3.75 9.03
N VAL A 97 -12.41 5.01 9.00
CA VAL A 97 -13.27 5.56 7.92
C VAL A 97 -12.54 5.53 6.58
N ILE A 98 -11.25 5.91 6.57
CA ILE A 98 -10.39 5.84 5.37
C ILE A 98 -10.36 4.41 4.82
N ALA A 99 -10.03 3.42 5.66
CA ALA A 99 -9.94 2.02 5.26
C ALA A 99 -11.30 1.49 4.75
N GLU A 100 -12.39 1.75 5.48
CA GLU A 100 -13.74 1.32 5.07
C GLU A 100 -14.14 1.86 3.70
N ASN A 101 -13.90 3.14 3.43
CA ASN A 101 -14.27 3.74 2.16
C ASN A 101 -13.45 3.17 0.99
N TYR A 102 -12.13 3.03 1.14
CA TYR A 102 -11.31 2.45 0.08
C TYR A 102 -11.66 0.98 -0.20
N TYR A 103 -11.90 0.18 0.83
CA TYR A 103 -12.31 -1.21 0.61
C TYR A 103 -13.71 -1.34 0.03
N LYS A 104 -14.68 -0.48 0.44
CA LYS A 104 -16.02 -0.41 -0.18
C LYS A 104 -15.96 0.00 -1.65
N ALA A 105 -15.04 0.87 -2.03
CA ALA A 105 -14.83 1.24 -3.44
C ALA A 105 -14.29 0.07 -4.29
N GLY A 106 -13.66 -0.92 -3.67
CA GLY A 106 -13.18 -2.13 -4.35
C GLY A 106 -11.68 -2.36 -4.27
N PHE A 107 -10.90 -1.56 -3.56
CA PHE A 107 -9.48 -1.84 -3.35
C PHE A 107 -9.26 -3.11 -2.53
N ASP A 108 -8.24 -3.89 -2.90
CA ASP A 108 -7.87 -5.13 -2.22
C ASP A 108 -6.88 -4.90 -1.08
N ALA A 109 -6.09 -3.83 -1.14
CA ALA A 109 -5.21 -3.41 -0.07
C ALA A 109 -5.07 -1.88 0.00
N ILE A 110 -4.66 -1.38 1.17
CA ILE A 110 -4.24 0.02 1.34
C ILE A 110 -2.83 0.10 1.91
N ILE A 111 -2.14 1.20 1.61
CA ILE A 111 -0.86 1.53 2.22
C ILE A 111 -1.11 2.44 3.43
N ALA A 112 -0.53 2.08 4.57
CA ALA A 112 -0.62 2.83 5.81
C ALA A 112 0.78 3.22 6.33
N ASN A 113 0.86 4.33 7.06
CA ASN A 113 2.10 4.84 7.60
C ASN A 113 2.21 4.52 9.11
N PRO A 114 3.18 3.70 9.53
CA PRO A 114 3.31 3.23 10.92
C PRO A 114 3.80 4.31 11.92
N PHE A 115 4.00 5.56 11.49
CA PHE A 115 4.34 6.67 12.39
C PHE A 115 3.28 6.92 13.47
N VAL A 116 2.00 6.76 13.15
CA VAL A 116 0.90 7.03 14.09
C VAL A 116 0.78 5.98 15.21
N GLY A 117 1.57 4.92 15.17
CA GLY A 117 1.50 3.87 16.19
C GLY A 117 0.36 2.86 15.97
N TRP A 118 0.16 1.98 16.97
CA TRP A 118 -0.81 0.88 16.91
C TRP A 118 -2.15 1.25 17.53
N GLU A 119 -2.18 1.40 18.89
CA GLU A 119 -3.42 1.73 19.61
C GLU A 119 -3.90 3.13 19.19
N ASP A 120 -5.19 3.24 18.88
CA ASP A 120 -5.81 4.46 18.36
C ASP A 120 -5.12 5.08 17.12
N GLY A 121 -4.23 4.33 16.47
CA GLY A 121 -3.57 4.67 15.22
C GLY A 121 -3.98 3.71 14.10
N LEU A 122 -3.16 2.68 13.83
CA LEU A 122 -3.41 1.74 12.72
C LEU A 122 -4.20 0.48 13.10
N LYS A 123 -4.32 0.11 14.37
CA LYS A 123 -5.12 -1.05 14.79
C LYS A 123 -6.52 -1.08 14.15
N PRO A 124 -7.29 0.02 14.10
CA PRO A 124 -8.59 0.04 13.43
C PRO A 124 -8.53 -0.27 11.93
N VAL A 125 -7.42 0.07 11.25
CA VAL A 125 -7.23 -0.28 9.82
C VAL A 125 -7.12 -1.79 9.64
N PHE A 126 -6.31 -2.45 10.49
CA PHE A 126 -6.14 -3.90 10.45
C PHE A 126 -7.43 -4.64 10.81
N GLU A 127 -8.19 -4.15 11.81
CA GLU A 127 -9.52 -4.70 12.15
C GLU A 127 -10.51 -4.62 10.98
N VAL A 128 -10.53 -3.49 10.25
CA VAL A 128 -11.36 -3.32 9.06
C VAL A 128 -10.90 -4.25 7.93
N ALA A 129 -9.58 -4.32 7.70
CA ALA A 129 -9.00 -5.18 6.69
C ALA A 129 -9.33 -6.66 6.94
N GLU A 130 -9.18 -7.14 8.17
CA GLU A 130 -9.53 -8.51 8.56
C GLU A 130 -11.03 -8.80 8.34
N ARG A 131 -11.90 -7.92 8.83
CA ARG A 131 -13.36 -8.04 8.67
C ARG A 131 -13.81 -8.10 7.20
N MET A 132 -13.14 -7.32 6.33
CA MET A 132 -13.47 -7.21 4.91
C MET A 132 -12.63 -8.14 4.03
N SER A 133 -11.74 -8.95 4.62
CA SER A 133 -10.79 -9.84 3.91
C SER A 133 -9.91 -9.07 2.92
N ARG A 134 -9.33 -7.97 3.39
CA ARG A 134 -8.46 -7.06 2.62
C ARG A 134 -7.05 -6.99 3.22
N GLY A 135 -6.10 -6.43 2.46
CA GLY A 135 -4.71 -6.33 2.86
C GLY A 135 -4.29 -4.96 3.40
N VAL A 136 -3.27 -4.95 4.26
CA VAL A 136 -2.60 -3.74 4.73
C VAL A 136 -1.11 -3.84 4.43
N ILE A 137 -0.59 -2.83 3.72
CA ILE A 137 0.84 -2.70 3.40
C ILE A 137 1.40 -1.53 4.22
N LEU A 138 2.52 -1.71 4.91
CA LEU A 138 3.13 -0.63 5.67
C LEU A 138 4.22 0.08 4.89
N LEU A 139 4.25 1.41 5.02
CA LEU A 139 5.30 2.25 4.46
C LEU A 139 6.54 2.17 5.36
N ALA A 140 7.64 1.59 4.87
CA ALA A 140 8.89 1.48 5.61
C ALA A 140 9.88 2.59 5.25
N TYR A 141 10.07 2.90 3.95
CA TYR A 141 10.97 3.96 3.50
C TYR A 141 10.50 4.59 2.19
N MET A 142 10.46 5.91 2.11
CA MET A 142 10.02 6.64 0.90
C MET A 142 11.19 6.88 -0.08
N SER A 143 10.87 7.18 -1.35
CA SER A 143 11.85 7.35 -2.43
C SER A 143 12.39 8.77 -2.58
N HIS A 144 11.76 9.78 -1.97
CA HIS A 144 12.16 11.19 -2.11
C HIS A 144 13.43 11.54 -1.31
N LYS A 145 14.12 12.60 -1.70
CA LYS A 145 15.44 12.97 -1.14
C LYS A 145 15.42 13.21 0.37
N ALA A 146 14.38 13.84 0.90
CA ALA A 146 14.24 14.11 2.34
C ALA A 146 13.73 12.92 3.17
N ALA A 147 13.59 11.72 2.59
CA ALA A 147 13.12 10.53 3.32
C ALA A 147 13.97 10.21 4.57
N TRP A 148 15.28 10.48 4.51
CA TRP A 148 16.20 10.27 5.63
C TRP A 148 15.88 11.15 6.85
N GLU A 149 15.25 12.32 6.67
CA GLU A 149 14.89 13.25 7.75
C GLU A 149 13.80 12.68 8.67
N GLY A 150 12.98 11.76 8.17
CA GLY A 150 11.97 11.05 8.95
C GLY A 150 12.33 9.58 9.16
N TYR A 151 12.41 8.84 8.06
CA TYR A 151 12.61 7.39 8.10
C TYR A 151 14.03 6.97 8.46
N GLY A 152 15.04 7.82 8.20
CA GLY A 152 16.44 7.58 8.51
C GLY A 152 16.85 7.95 9.92
N GLN A 153 15.99 8.61 10.71
CA GLN A 153 16.31 9.05 12.07
C GLN A 153 16.63 7.85 12.98
N MET A 154 17.64 8.05 13.84
CA MET A 154 17.97 7.10 14.90
C MET A 154 17.02 7.28 16.06
N VAL A 155 16.33 6.22 16.44
CA VAL A 155 15.32 6.21 17.51
C VAL A 155 15.84 5.40 18.66
N TYR A 156 15.82 5.98 19.85
CA TYR A 156 16.09 5.30 21.11
C TYR A 156 14.81 4.70 21.68
N ASN A 157 14.79 3.38 21.84
CA ASN A 157 13.68 2.69 22.49
C ASN A 157 13.92 2.68 24.00
N VAL A 158 13.14 3.46 24.73
CA VAL A 158 13.26 3.59 26.18
C VAL A 158 13.06 2.25 26.92
N SER A 159 12.21 1.38 26.40
CA SER A 159 11.89 0.10 27.06
C SER A 159 12.97 -0.97 26.85
N SER A 160 13.63 -1.00 25.69
CA SER A 160 14.67 -2.00 25.40
C SER A 160 16.10 -1.46 25.50
N GLY A 161 16.28 -0.13 25.56
CA GLY A 161 17.60 0.52 25.48
C GLY A 161 18.23 0.46 24.08
N GLU A 162 17.54 -0.07 23.08
CA GLU A 162 18.05 -0.24 21.71
C GLU A 162 17.97 1.07 20.93
N ILE A 163 19.00 1.36 20.13
CA ILE A 163 19.00 2.45 19.15
C ILE A 163 18.93 1.81 17.76
N SER A 164 17.91 2.20 16.99
CA SER A 164 17.70 1.67 15.64
C SER A 164 17.17 2.75 14.68
N PRO A 165 17.49 2.69 13.39
CA PRO A 165 16.87 3.57 12.39
C PRO A 165 15.35 3.36 12.36
N GLN A 166 14.59 4.44 12.18
CA GLN A 166 13.13 4.42 12.17
C GLN A 166 12.55 3.41 11.16
N TYR A 167 13.12 3.32 9.96
CA TYR A 167 12.65 2.38 8.93
C TYR A 167 12.79 0.91 9.33
N LEU A 168 13.81 0.54 10.10
CA LEU A 168 13.95 -0.84 10.61
C LEU A 168 12.94 -1.14 11.71
N ILE A 169 12.61 -0.13 12.54
CA ILE A 169 11.50 -0.24 13.50
C ILE A 169 10.19 -0.47 12.74
N PHE A 170 9.96 0.22 11.61
CA PHE A 170 8.78 0.03 10.79
C PHE A 170 8.72 -1.36 10.14
N ALA A 171 9.85 -1.90 9.71
CA ALA A 171 9.93 -3.28 9.22
C ALA A 171 9.59 -4.30 10.33
N LYS A 172 10.12 -4.12 11.55
CA LYS A 172 9.77 -4.94 12.73
C LYS A 172 8.26 -4.82 13.05
N LYS A 173 7.69 -3.60 13.01
CA LYS A 173 6.24 -3.38 13.21
C LYS A 173 5.40 -4.12 12.15
N ALA A 174 5.86 -4.16 10.88
CA ALA A 174 5.15 -4.88 9.84
C ALA A 174 4.99 -6.38 10.15
N LEU A 175 6.02 -7.02 10.70
CA LEU A 175 5.95 -8.41 11.18
C LEU A 175 5.01 -8.55 12.38
N ILE A 176 5.19 -7.70 13.40
CA ILE A 176 4.46 -7.79 14.67
C ILE A 176 2.96 -7.55 14.44
N TRP A 177 2.60 -6.57 13.62
CA TRP A 177 1.20 -6.23 13.32
C TRP A 177 0.58 -7.12 12.25
N GLY A 178 1.39 -7.95 11.58
CA GLY A 178 0.92 -8.89 10.56
C GLY A 178 0.51 -8.20 9.26
N ALA A 179 1.27 -7.19 8.84
CA ALA A 179 1.08 -6.56 7.54
C ALA A 179 1.34 -7.55 6.39
N ASP A 180 0.64 -7.36 5.27
CA ASP A 180 0.78 -8.20 4.07
C ASP A 180 2.05 -7.88 3.27
N GLY A 181 2.66 -6.73 3.50
CA GLY A 181 3.89 -6.30 2.85
C GLY A 181 4.39 -4.95 3.35
N VAL A 182 5.48 -4.50 2.75
CA VAL A 182 6.07 -3.17 3.01
C VAL A 182 6.39 -2.44 1.71
N ILE A 183 6.35 -1.11 1.76
CA ILE A 183 6.83 -0.22 0.68
C ILE A 183 8.20 0.31 1.04
N VAL A 184 9.14 0.14 0.12
CA VAL A 184 10.51 0.68 0.22
C VAL A 184 10.86 1.37 -1.09
N GLY A 185 11.33 2.59 -1.04
CA GLY A 185 11.77 3.33 -2.23
C GLY A 185 12.96 2.67 -2.90
N ALA A 186 12.83 2.29 -4.17
CA ALA A 186 13.88 1.61 -4.94
C ALA A 186 15.13 2.50 -5.19
N THR A 187 15.04 3.80 -4.93
CA THR A 187 16.16 4.74 -4.95
C THR A 187 17.27 4.37 -3.94
N TYR A 188 16.93 3.57 -2.93
CA TYR A 188 17.81 3.20 -1.84
C TYR A 188 17.90 1.67 -1.72
N PRO A 189 18.66 1.00 -2.63
CA PRO A 189 18.73 -0.47 -2.66
C PRO A 189 19.33 -1.09 -1.39
N GLU A 190 20.19 -0.36 -0.66
CA GLU A 190 20.71 -0.77 0.64
C GLU A 190 19.61 -0.90 1.69
N LYS A 191 18.61 0.01 1.68
CA LYS A 191 17.47 -0.04 2.58
C LYS A 191 16.57 -1.25 2.29
N ILE A 192 16.43 -1.61 1.02
CA ILE A 192 15.71 -2.82 0.62
C ILE A 192 16.37 -4.06 1.23
N ARG A 193 17.72 -4.18 1.14
CA ARG A 193 18.44 -5.32 1.69
C ARG A 193 18.31 -5.42 3.21
N GLU A 194 18.46 -4.28 3.92
CA GLU A 194 18.36 -4.22 5.37
C GLU A 194 16.95 -4.59 5.87
N ILE A 195 15.90 -4.05 5.23
CA ILE A 195 14.50 -4.36 5.54
C ILE A 195 14.19 -5.82 5.20
N TYR A 196 14.64 -6.32 4.06
CA TYR A 196 14.45 -7.71 3.64
C TYR A 196 15.06 -8.70 4.64
N ALA A 197 16.24 -8.39 5.18
CA ALA A 197 16.88 -9.22 6.20
C ALA A 197 16.02 -9.38 7.47
N ILE A 198 15.30 -8.31 7.87
CA ILE A 198 14.34 -8.37 8.99
C ILE A 198 13.11 -9.21 8.64
N LEU A 199 12.56 -9.02 7.43
CA LEU A 199 11.31 -9.67 7.04
C LEU A 199 11.46 -11.16 6.74
N LYS A 200 12.68 -11.63 6.45
CA LYS A 200 12.98 -13.03 6.15
C LYS A 200 13.28 -13.87 7.40
N GLY A 201 13.74 -13.23 8.49
CA GLY A 201 14.09 -13.90 9.75
C GLY A 201 12.90 -14.28 10.55
#